data_c1f5356b5f04e4406fff98621bce862c
#
_entry.id   c1f5356b5f04e4406fff98621bce862c
#
_cell.length_a   1.000
_cell.length_b   1.000
_cell.length_c   1.000
_cell.angle_alpha   90.00
_cell.angle_beta   90.00
_cell.angle_gamma   90.00
#
_symmetry.space_group_name_H-M   'P 1'
#
loop_
_entity.id
_entity.type
_entity.pdbx_description
1 polymer ?
#
loop_
_entity_poly.entity_id
_entity_poly.type
_entity_poly.pdbx_seq_one_letter_code
_entity_poly.pdbx_strand_id
1 'polypeptide(L)'
;MARVLVVDDAAFMRKVVSDALASAGHEVVGEANTGAEAVLRYQELRPELTTLDITMPEKDGLTALAEIMAIDPSARVLICSALGQESKVIESIKLGAKDFVVKPFQSERLLEAVGKALA
;
A
#
# COMPACT_ATOMS: atom_id res chain seq x y z
N MET A 1 -3.97 16.33 -0.52
CA MET A 1 -3.16 15.84 -1.66
C MET A 1 -1.87 15.22 -1.15
N ALA A 2 -1.57 13.99 -1.54
CA ALA A 2 -0.42 13.27 -1.04
C ALA A 2 0.38 12.63 -2.17
N ARG A 3 1.67 12.39 -1.91
CA ARG A 3 2.56 11.64 -2.79
C ARG A 3 2.44 10.16 -2.41
N VAL A 4 2.04 9.31 -3.34
CA VAL A 4 1.69 7.91 -3.06
C VAL A 4 2.51 6.95 -3.90
N LEU A 5 3.04 5.91 -3.26
CA LEU A 5 3.66 4.76 -3.91
C LEU A 5 2.62 3.64 -3.98
N VAL A 6 2.39 3.10 -5.17
CA VAL A 6 1.39 2.04 -5.38
C VAL A 6 2.11 0.71 -5.64
N VAL A 7 1.85 -0.27 -4.78
CA VAL A 7 2.51 -1.57 -4.84
C VAL A 7 1.48 -2.69 -5.00
N ASP A 8 1.56 -3.42 -6.10
CA ASP A 8 0.72 -4.57 -6.39
C ASP A 8 1.41 -5.34 -7.52
N ASP A 9 1.39 -6.67 -7.48
CA ASP A 9 2.01 -7.47 -8.54
C ASP A 9 1.17 -7.48 -9.82
N ALA A 10 -0.11 -7.13 -9.74
CA ALA A 10 -1.01 -7.07 -10.89
C ALA A 10 -1.04 -5.66 -11.47
N ALA A 11 -0.60 -5.52 -12.73
CA ALA A 11 -0.61 -4.22 -13.41
C ALA A 11 -2.00 -3.61 -13.46
N PHE A 12 -3.03 -4.45 -13.66
CA PHE A 12 -4.42 -3.98 -13.67
C PHE A 12 -4.79 -3.31 -12.35
N MET A 13 -4.43 -3.93 -11.23
CA MET A 13 -4.74 -3.36 -9.92
C MET A 13 -3.96 -2.09 -9.64
N ARG A 14 -2.70 -2.01 -10.08
CA ARG A 14 -1.95 -0.76 -9.94
C ARG A 14 -2.65 0.37 -10.68
N LYS A 15 -3.20 0.07 -11.87
CA LYS A 15 -3.93 1.08 -12.63
C LYS A 15 -5.22 1.49 -11.92
N VAL A 16 -5.98 0.53 -11.39
CA VAL A 16 -7.23 0.82 -10.67
C VAL A 16 -6.95 1.74 -9.49
N VAL A 17 -5.97 1.39 -8.68
CA VAL A 17 -5.60 2.18 -7.50
C VAL A 17 -5.08 3.55 -7.91
N SER A 18 -4.20 3.60 -8.90
CA SER A 18 -3.61 4.86 -9.38
C SER A 18 -4.66 5.81 -9.92
N ASP A 19 -5.62 5.29 -10.70
CA ASP A 19 -6.69 6.12 -11.28
C ASP A 19 -7.58 6.68 -10.17
N ALA A 20 -7.91 5.87 -9.17
CA ALA A 20 -8.72 6.33 -8.04
C ALA A 20 -8.01 7.43 -7.25
N LEU A 21 -6.72 7.25 -6.99
CA LEU A 21 -5.93 8.25 -6.26
C LEU A 21 -5.82 9.55 -7.04
N ALA A 22 -5.54 9.46 -8.34
CA ALA A 22 -5.43 10.64 -9.20
C ALA A 22 -6.74 11.41 -9.25
N SER A 23 -7.88 10.71 -9.30
CA SER A 23 -9.19 11.36 -9.34
C SER A 23 -9.48 12.15 -8.07
N ALA A 24 -8.85 11.79 -6.96
CA ALA A 24 -9.01 12.49 -5.68
C ALA A 24 -7.92 13.55 -5.46
N GLY A 25 -7.07 13.80 -6.44
CA GLY A 25 -6.04 14.84 -6.37
C GLY A 25 -4.73 14.38 -5.75
N HIS A 26 -4.55 13.09 -5.51
CA HIS A 26 -3.26 12.56 -5.04
C HIS A 26 -2.32 12.34 -6.22
N GLU A 27 -1.02 12.39 -5.95
CA GLU A 27 0.00 12.17 -6.95
C GLU A 27 0.63 10.79 -6.77
N VAL A 28 0.54 9.92 -7.77
CA VAL A 28 1.21 8.63 -7.76
C VAL A 28 2.64 8.87 -8.22
N VAL A 29 3.58 8.81 -7.29
CA VAL A 29 4.99 9.13 -7.56
C VAL A 29 5.79 7.93 -8.01
N GLY A 30 5.26 6.72 -7.87
CA GLY A 30 5.92 5.52 -8.33
C GLY A 30 5.06 4.29 -8.14
N GLU A 31 5.49 3.18 -8.75
CA GLU A 31 4.83 1.88 -8.66
C GLU A 31 5.89 0.82 -8.40
N ALA A 32 5.45 -0.29 -7.80
CA ALA A 32 6.29 -1.46 -7.59
C ALA A 32 5.44 -2.72 -7.77
N ASN A 33 6.05 -3.79 -8.25
CA ASN A 33 5.35 -5.05 -8.50
C ASN A 33 5.85 -6.22 -7.66
N THR A 34 6.84 -6.00 -6.81
CA THR A 34 7.33 -7.00 -5.84
C THR A 34 7.62 -6.31 -4.52
N GLY A 35 7.73 -7.10 -3.46
CA GLY A 35 8.10 -6.57 -2.16
C GLY A 35 9.50 -5.96 -2.14
N ALA A 36 10.43 -6.57 -2.84
CA ALA A 36 11.81 -6.05 -2.93
C ALA A 36 11.82 -4.69 -3.62
N GLU A 37 11.10 -4.55 -4.73
CA GLU A 37 11.00 -3.28 -5.43
C GLU A 37 10.30 -2.23 -4.59
N ALA A 38 9.29 -2.64 -3.81
CA ALA A 38 8.57 -1.73 -2.92
C ALA A 38 9.51 -1.07 -1.91
N VAL A 39 10.41 -1.87 -1.30
CA VAL A 39 11.36 -1.34 -0.33
C VAL A 39 12.33 -0.37 -0.99
N LEU A 40 12.85 -0.72 -2.17
CA LEU A 40 13.74 0.17 -2.93
C LEU A 40 13.06 1.48 -3.29
N ARG A 41 11.83 1.41 -3.82
CA ARG A 41 11.09 2.60 -4.21
C ARG A 41 10.77 3.47 -3.00
N TYR A 42 10.45 2.84 -1.87
CA TYR A 42 10.20 3.61 -0.64
C TYR A 42 11.44 4.42 -0.24
N GLN A 43 12.61 3.81 -0.29
CA GLN A 43 13.85 4.49 0.06
C GLN A 43 14.16 5.65 -0.88
N GLU A 44 13.91 5.46 -2.18
CA GLU A 44 14.17 6.49 -3.19
C GLU A 44 13.18 7.64 -3.12
N LEU A 45 11.90 7.32 -2.98
CA LEU A 45 10.83 8.30 -3.16
C LEU A 45 10.31 8.91 -1.86
N ARG A 46 10.45 8.21 -0.75
CA ARG A 46 9.92 8.64 0.56
C ARG A 46 8.49 9.17 0.41
N PRO A 47 7.55 8.34 -0.05
CA PRO A 47 6.17 8.79 -0.25
C PRO A 47 5.49 9.08 1.07
N GLU A 48 4.43 9.90 1.01
CA GLU A 48 3.61 10.17 2.19
C GLU A 48 2.70 9.00 2.54
N LEU A 49 2.34 8.20 1.53
CA LEU A 49 1.51 7.00 1.71
C LEU A 49 1.98 5.92 0.75
N THR A 50 1.96 4.68 1.19
CA THR A 50 2.20 3.51 0.34
C THR A 50 0.98 2.61 0.41
N THR A 51 0.40 2.26 -0.75
CA THR A 51 -0.59 1.20 -0.82
C THR A 51 0.15 -0.09 -1.15
N LEU A 52 -0.09 -1.14 -0.38
CA LEU A 52 0.75 -2.34 -0.42
C LEU A 52 -0.10 -3.60 -0.43
N ASP A 53 0.02 -4.38 -1.51
CA ASP A 53 -0.60 -5.70 -1.60
C ASP A 53 0.11 -6.65 -0.63
N ILE A 54 -0.67 -7.47 0.07
CA ILE A 54 -0.11 -8.42 1.04
C ILE A 54 0.61 -9.58 0.35
N THR A 55 0.06 -10.09 -0.75
CA THR A 55 0.59 -11.29 -1.41
C THR A 55 1.27 -10.93 -2.73
N MET A 56 2.58 -11.07 -2.77
CA MET A 56 3.38 -10.78 -3.96
C MET A 56 4.52 -11.79 -4.07
N PRO A 57 5.04 -12.02 -5.30
CA PRO A 57 6.20 -12.89 -5.46
C PRO A 57 7.48 -12.25 -4.90
N GLU A 58 8.50 -13.05 -4.72
CA GLU A 58 9.82 -12.71 -4.22
C GLU A 58 9.80 -12.33 -2.75
N LYS A 59 9.39 -11.11 -2.42
CA LYS A 59 9.24 -10.65 -1.04
C LYS A 59 7.78 -10.26 -0.85
N ASP A 60 7.07 -10.92 0.06
CA ASP A 60 5.65 -10.66 0.25
C ASP A 60 5.40 -9.32 0.95
N GLY A 61 4.13 -8.92 1.01
CA GLY A 61 3.76 -7.62 1.56
C GLY A 61 4.08 -7.46 3.04
N LEU A 62 3.95 -8.53 3.84
CA LEU A 62 4.25 -8.43 5.27
C LEU A 62 5.73 -8.21 5.51
N THR A 63 6.59 -8.90 4.76
CA THR A 63 8.04 -8.72 4.86
C THR A 63 8.43 -7.31 4.40
N ALA A 64 7.87 -6.86 3.27
CA ALA A 64 8.12 -5.50 2.78
C ALA A 64 7.67 -4.45 3.78
N LEU A 65 6.50 -4.64 4.39
CA LEU A 65 5.99 -3.73 5.42
C LEU A 65 6.94 -3.64 6.59
N ALA A 66 7.41 -4.79 7.10
CA ALA A 66 8.34 -4.81 8.23
C ALA A 66 9.62 -4.05 7.90
N GLU A 67 10.15 -4.22 6.69
CA GLU A 67 11.35 -3.51 6.27
C GLU A 67 11.12 -2.02 6.11
N ILE A 68 9.99 -1.62 5.54
CA ILE A 68 9.64 -0.21 5.40
C ILE A 68 9.52 0.44 6.78
N MET A 69 8.84 -0.23 7.72
CA MET A 69 8.67 0.31 9.07
C MET A 69 10.00 0.38 9.83
N ALA A 70 10.94 -0.50 9.53
CA ALA A 70 12.28 -0.44 10.11
C ALA A 70 13.08 0.74 9.55
N ILE A 71 12.89 1.05 8.27
CA ILE A 71 13.54 2.21 7.62
C ILE A 71 12.96 3.51 8.16
N ASP A 72 11.64 3.56 8.30
CA ASP A 72 10.92 4.76 8.72
C ASP A 72 9.73 4.38 9.59
N PRO A 73 9.88 4.45 10.92
CA PRO A 73 8.77 4.11 11.84
C PRO A 73 7.53 4.98 11.68
N SER A 74 7.64 6.14 11.02
CA SER A 74 6.50 7.02 10.76
C SER A 74 5.85 6.77 9.40
N ALA A 75 6.31 5.76 8.66
CA ALA A 75 5.76 5.42 7.36
C ALA A 75 4.26 5.13 7.47
N ARG A 76 3.50 5.62 6.50
CA ARG A 76 2.06 5.37 6.41
C ARG A 76 1.82 4.35 5.31
N VAL A 77 1.30 3.19 5.70
CA VAL A 77 1.07 2.07 4.78
C VAL A 77 -0.38 1.63 4.88
N LEU A 78 -1.04 1.56 3.73
CA LEU A 78 -2.40 1.06 3.58
C LEU A 78 -2.31 -0.31 2.91
N ILE A 79 -2.81 -1.34 3.58
CA ILE A 79 -2.74 -2.72 3.07
C ILE A 79 -3.92 -3.01 2.15
N CYS A 80 -3.66 -3.67 1.04
CA CYS A 80 -4.69 -4.21 0.15
C CYS A 80 -4.62 -5.73 0.23
N SER A 81 -5.72 -6.37 0.61
CA SER A 81 -5.75 -7.82 0.82
C SER A 81 -6.86 -8.47 -0.01
N ALA A 82 -6.75 -9.79 -0.23
CA ALA A 82 -7.82 -10.57 -0.82
C ALA A 82 -8.69 -11.15 0.29
N LEU A 83 -9.88 -11.65 -0.06
CA LEU A 83 -10.72 -12.38 0.89
C LEU A 83 -9.95 -13.60 1.41
N GLY A 84 -10.15 -13.90 2.69
CA GLY A 84 -9.51 -15.05 3.32
C GLY A 84 -8.13 -14.77 3.90
N GLN A 85 -7.71 -13.52 3.94
CA GLN A 85 -6.39 -13.15 4.45
C GLN A 85 -6.45 -12.41 5.79
N GLU A 86 -7.50 -12.64 6.59
CA GLU A 86 -7.74 -11.90 7.83
C GLU A 86 -6.57 -11.98 8.81
N SER A 87 -5.93 -13.16 8.95
CA SER A 87 -4.80 -13.30 9.85
C SER A 87 -3.61 -12.47 9.41
N LYS A 88 -3.39 -12.35 8.11
CA LYS A 88 -2.30 -11.52 7.57
C LYS A 88 -2.60 -10.04 7.74
N VAL A 89 -3.87 -9.64 7.62
CA VAL A 89 -4.29 -8.26 7.87
C VAL A 89 -4.01 -7.89 9.33
N ILE A 90 -4.39 -8.77 10.26
CA ILE A 90 -4.14 -8.54 11.69
C ILE A 90 -2.64 -8.38 11.93
N GLU A 91 -1.83 -9.25 11.34
CA GLU A 91 -0.39 -9.16 11.46
C GLU A 91 0.16 -7.85 10.91
N SER A 92 -0.38 -7.39 9.77
CA SER A 92 0.07 -6.13 9.17
C SER A 92 -0.22 -4.93 10.07
N ILE A 93 -1.37 -4.92 10.73
CA ILE A 93 -1.70 -3.84 11.67
C ILE A 93 -0.73 -3.86 12.85
N LYS A 94 -0.40 -5.05 13.37
CA LYS A 94 0.58 -5.18 14.44
C LYS A 94 1.97 -4.68 14.03
N LEU A 95 2.31 -4.82 12.75
CA LEU A 95 3.59 -4.35 12.21
C LEU A 95 3.59 -2.83 11.96
N GLY A 96 2.45 -2.18 12.01
CA GLY A 96 2.38 -0.73 11.91
C GLY A 96 1.58 -0.18 10.73
N ALA A 97 0.90 -1.04 9.95
CA ALA A 97 0.01 -0.56 8.88
C ALA A 97 -1.11 0.29 9.49
N LYS A 98 -1.51 1.34 8.79
CA LYS A 98 -2.50 2.28 9.29
C LYS A 98 -3.94 1.83 9.09
N ASP A 99 -4.20 1.09 8.02
CA ASP A 99 -5.54 0.59 7.70
C ASP A 99 -5.42 -0.47 6.62
N PHE A 100 -6.54 -1.02 6.21
CA PHE A 100 -6.57 -2.02 5.14
C PHE A 100 -7.85 -1.89 4.31
N VAL A 101 -7.80 -2.38 3.07
CA VAL A 101 -8.98 -2.58 2.22
C VAL A 101 -8.95 -3.98 1.65
N VAL A 102 -10.12 -4.56 1.40
CA VAL A 102 -10.25 -5.93 0.87
C VAL A 102 -10.67 -5.88 -0.59
N LYS A 103 -9.95 -6.59 -1.45
CA LYS A 103 -10.26 -6.69 -2.88
C LYS A 103 -11.43 -7.66 -3.10
N PRO A 104 -12.31 -7.40 -4.06
CA PRO A 104 -12.42 -6.16 -4.84
C PRO A 104 -13.04 -5.05 -4.01
N PHE A 105 -12.56 -3.83 -4.18
CA PHE A 105 -13.09 -2.67 -3.46
C PHE A 105 -13.57 -1.62 -4.46
N GLN A 106 -14.49 -0.76 -4.00
CA GLN A 106 -14.89 0.40 -4.78
C GLN A 106 -13.99 1.58 -4.46
N SER A 107 -13.91 2.53 -5.39
CA SER A 107 -13.06 3.71 -5.22
C SER A 107 -13.35 4.46 -3.94
N GLU A 108 -14.62 4.59 -3.58
CA GLU A 108 -15.02 5.29 -2.36
C GLU A 108 -14.43 4.65 -1.11
N ARG A 109 -14.42 3.31 -1.05
CA ARG A 109 -13.86 2.61 0.10
C ARG A 109 -12.35 2.81 0.16
N LEU A 110 -11.68 2.73 -0.98
CA LEU A 110 -10.24 2.97 -1.06
C LEU A 110 -9.91 4.38 -0.58
N LEU A 111 -10.62 5.38 -1.08
CA LEU A 111 -10.34 6.78 -0.75
C LEU A 111 -10.65 7.09 0.71
N GLU A 112 -11.64 6.45 1.30
CA GLU A 112 -11.92 6.57 2.73
C GLU A 112 -10.73 6.05 3.55
N ALA A 113 -10.21 4.89 3.19
CA ALA A 113 -9.05 4.29 3.88
C ALA A 113 -7.80 5.15 3.70
N VAL A 114 -7.61 5.73 2.51
CA VAL A 114 -6.50 6.65 2.24
C VAL A 114 -6.58 7.87 3.17
N GLY A 115 -7.75 8.45 3.30
CA GLY A 115 -7.96 9.60 4.18
C GLY A 115 -7.62 9.28 5.63
N LYS A 116 -8.05 8.11 6.11
CA LYS A 116 -7.74 7.67 7.48
C LYS A 116 -6.26 7.42 7.67
N ALA A 117 -5.59 6.84 6.69
CA ALA A 117 -4.17 6.54 6.78
C ALA A 117 -3.31 7.82 6.80
N LEU A 118 -3.79 8.87 6.16
CA LEU A 118 -3.09 10.17 6.10
C LEU A 118 -3.39 11.08 7.28
N ALA A 119 -4.43 10.79 8.03
CA ALA A 119 -4.86 11.63 9.14
C ALA A 119 -3.88 11.61 10.32
#